data_9e93e2eec59adfd320f32e7f2884b1a9
#
_entry.id   9e93e2eec59adfd320f32e7f2884b1a9
#
_cell.length_a   1.000
_cell.length_b   1.000
_cell.length_c   1.000
_cell.angle_alpha   90.00
_cell.angle_beta   90.00
_cell.angle_gamma   90.00
#
_symmetry.space_group_name_H-M   'P 1'
#
loop_
_entity.id
_entity.type
_entity.pdbx_description
1 polymer ?
#
loop_
_entity_poly.entity_id
_entity_poly.type
_entity_poly.pdbx_seq_one_letter_code
_entity_poly.pdbx_strand_id
1 'polypeptide(L)'
;MTEPIKTRILLALTAACTVLPLEVHAAYRGDTDTGFQHLDFIENQRREERANRLTAEQKKLLADVAAMEQYLRHPVAADAPSPIAFEGDDLTYDERTGEFSAKGHVDIVQLAARRFQGDYVEGNTVSGEVSVPDRAHVLQLTEGQSRVTLDGCRVRYNYKTREGTMAEASGKVGGYYMTGKRFEFYPDKIVVYDGTQTKCPAEKPDYHLSADVAELYPGNRMVLTNVKFWLKNKVIFTKKHYEVDASNPMQRNFPSAGYDSDDGLWLEQTFDYDLAPRVTARANLYVTTNKGWRSHYDLGWNNAGASAVLTYGLFEDGDDGSIKKQPSLILGYGHRLGRTPISYNLYSEYGRWYSDGIHSNHWKYGISVVHDTIHFHNYRLDLAAGYSVTRESYDGSRVQGFNASAYLTKKFNDRFAAYVGGIYTKSTKQNALFYFDQEDYSKVLQAGLSYRLDERNRIGIGTKYAVDPHHWTDVDYYWFHDLH
;
A
#
# COMPACT_ATOMS: atom_id res chain seq x y z
N MET A 1 8.04 -15.52 -18.58
CA MET A 1 8.12 -15.52 -17.10
C MET A 1 8.87 -14.31 -16.54
N THR A 2 9.11 -13.29 -17.33
CA THR A 2 9.96 -12.11 -17.01
C THR A 2 9.19 -10.86 -16.58
N GLU A 3 7.89 -10.78 -16.80
CA GLU A 3 7.06 -9.59 -16.64
C GLU A 3 6.72 -9.13 -15.20
N PRO A 4 6.52 -9.97 -14.18
CA PRO A 4 6.20 -9.47 -12.83
C PRO A 4 7.33 -8.65 -12.20
N ILE A 5 8.55 -8.75 -12.73
CA ILE A 5 9.71 -8.00 -12.24
C ILE A 5 9.73 -6.59 -12.80
N LYS A 6 9.40 -6.41 -14.07
CA LYS A 6 9.37 -5.11 -14.75
C LYS A 6 8.28 -4.21 -14.18
N THR A 7 7.10 -4.77 -13.91
CA THR A 7 6.01 -4.06 -13.22
C THR A 7 6.39 -3.66 -11.79
N ARG A 8 7.26 -4.44 -11.13
CA ARG A 8 7.74 -4.14 -9.77
C ARG A 8 8.79 -3.04 -9.75
N ILE A 9 9.68 -2.99 -10.75
CA ILE A 9 10.66 -1.89 -10.92
C ILE A 9 9.91 -0.61 -11.31
N LEU A 10 8.89 -0.71 -12.14
CA LEU A 10 8.00 0.39 -12.50
C LEU A 10 7.28 0.97 -11.28
N LEU A 11 6.76 0.11 -10.39
CA LEU A 11 6.12 0.52 -9.14
C LEU A 11 7.12 1.13 -8.14
N ALA A 12 8.38 0.69 -8.11
CA ALA A 12 9.41 1.29 -7.27
C ALA A 12 9.86 2.67 -7.82
N LEU A 13 9.93 2.82 -9.13
CA LEU A 13 10.19 4.11 -9.79
C LEU A 13 9.00 5.07 -9.68
N THR A 14 7.76 4.55 -9.72
CA THR A 14 6.56 5.36 -9.47
C THR A 14 6.42 5.73 -7.99
N ALA A 15 6.93 4.93 -7.07
CA ALA A 15 6.94 5.30 -5.65
C ALA A 15 7.90 6.45 -5.33
N ALA A 16 8.99 6.65 -6.10
CA ALA A 16 9.82 7.87 -6.00
C ALA A 16 9.09 9.14 -6.45
N CYS A 17 8.04 8.98 -7.24
CA CYS A 17 7.21 10.06 -7.76
C CYS A 17 5.79 10.08 -7.17
N THR A 18 5.55 9.43 -6.02
CA THR A 18 4.21 9.33 -5.38
C THR A 18 3.61 10.65 -4.92
N VAL A 19 4.30 11.72 -5.18
CA VAL A 19 3.75 13.08 -5.05
C VAL A 19 3.00 13.52 -6.30
N LEU A 20 3.22 12.84 -7.41
CA LEU A 20 2.51 13.08 -8.65
C LEU A 20 1.41 12.04 -8.79
N PRO A 21 0.20 12.39 -9.26
CA PRO A 21 -0.85 11.40 -9.49
C PRO A 21 -0.28 10.24 -10.34
N LEU A 22 -0.42 9.02 -9.88
CA LEU A 22 0.05 7.79 -10.55
C LEU A 22 -0.35 7.72 -12.03
N GLU A 23 -1.41 8.41 -12.39
CA GLU A 23 -2.02 8.43 -13.72
C GLU A 23 -1.18 9.18 -14.77
N VAL A 24 -0.33 10.12 -14.33
CA VAL A 24 0.48 10.93 -15.25
C VAL A 24 1.63 10.12 -15.86
N HIS A 25 2.13 9.12 -15.14
CA HIS A 25 3.24 8.30 -15.61
C HIS A 25 2.81 7.23 -16.61
N ALA A 26 1.56 6.76 -16.55
CA ALA A 26 1.02 5.80 -17.52
C ALA A 26 0.96 6.37 -18.96
N ALA A 27 0.70 7.66 -19.09
CA ALA A 27 0.71 8.35 -20.37
C ALA A 27 2.12 8.56 -20.95
N TYR A 28 3.15 8.38 -20.14
CA TYR A 28 4.53 8.76 -20.47
C TYR A 28 5.44 7.60 -20.88
N ARG A 29 5.07 6.39 -20.52
CA ARG A 29 5.84 5.18 -20.82
C ARG A 29 5.11 4.36 -21.88
N GLY A 30 5.36 4.71 -23.13
CA GLY A 30 4.70 4.09 -24.28
C GLY A 30 5.03 2.63 -24.50
N ASP A 31 6.06 2.07 -23.93
CA ASP A 31 6.68 1.03 -24.70
C ASP A 31 6.70 -0.41 -24.16
N THR A 32 6.80 -0.62 -22.90
CA THR A 32 7.03 -1.98 -22.39
C THR A 32 5.88 -2.55 -21.55
N ASP A 33 4.86 -1.75 -21.28
CA ASP A 33 3.75 -2.14 -20.42
C ASP A 33 2.54 -2.56 -21.27
N THR A 34 2.14 -3.80 -21.17
CA THR A 34 0.92 -4.35 -21.80
C THR A 34 -0.39 -3.85 -21.17
N GLY A 35 -0.31 -2.90 -20.24
CA GLY A 35 -1.48 -2.31 -19.60
C GLY A 35 -2.08 -3.17 -18.47
N PHE A 36 -1.38 -4.17 -17.98
CA PHE A 36 -1.83 -4.98 -16.83
C PHE A 36 -2.10 -4.16 -15.58
N GLN A 37 -1.47 -3.01 -15.42
CA GLN A 37 -1.74 -2.06 -14.35
C GLN A 37 -3.22 -1.65 -14.27
N HIS A 38 -3.95 -1.61 -15.38
CA HIS A 38 -5.39 -1.32 -15.39
C HIS A 38 -6.18 -2.46 -14.72
N LEU A 39 -5.74 -3.70 -14.89
CA LEU A 39 -6.32 -4.87 -14.22
C LEU A 39 -5.89 -4.97 -12.76
N ASP A 40 -4.64 -4.61 -12.45
CA ASP A 40 -4.13 -4.58 -11.07
C ASP A 40 -4.84 -3.55 -10.21
N PHE A 41 -5.25 -2.43 -10.77
CA PHE A 41 -6.09 -1.46 -10.08
C PHE A 41 -7.42 -2.08 -9.62
N ILE A 42 -8.12 -2.82 -10.50
CA ILE A 42 -9.36 -3.52 -10.15
C ILE A 42 -9.11 -4.53 -9.03
N GLU A 43 -8.00 -5.25 -9.09
CA GLU A 43 -7.66 -6.24 -8.08
C GLU A 43 -7.34 -5.60 -6.73
N ASN A 44 -6.62 -4.48 -6.73
CA ASN A 44 -6.35 -3.71 -5.52
C ASN A 44 -7.64 -3.17 -4.90
N GLN A 45 -8.54 -2.61 -5.72
CA GLN A 45 -9.86 -2.17 -5.27
C GLN A 45 -10.65 -3.33 -4.63
N ARG A 46 -10.65 -4.51 -5.25
CA ARG A 46 -11.31 -5.70 -4.68
C ARG A 46 -10.68 -6.15 -3.35
N ARG A 47 -9.36 -6.01 -3.21
CA ARG A 47 -8.66 -6.30 -1.94
C ARG A 47 -9.06 -5.30 -0.86
N GLU A 48 -9.12 -4.03 -1.19
CA GLU A 48 -9.58 -2.97 -0.29
C GLU A 48 -11.05 -3.16 0.11
N GLU A 49 -11.93 -3.43 -0.84
CA GLU A 49 -13.36 -3.72 -0.57
C GLU A 49 -13.51 -4.91 0.39
N ARG A 50 -12.72 -5.98 0.20
CA ARG A 50 -12.73 -7.14 1.11
C ARG A 50 -12.16 -6.81 2.48
N ALA A 51 -11.05 -6.08 2.53
CA ALA A 51 -10.43 -5.64 3.78
C ALA A 51 -11.36 -4.71 4.58
N ASN A 52 -12.15 -3.89 3.87
CA ASN A 52 -13.09 -2.95 4.47
C ASN A 52 -14.46 -3.58 4.81
N ARG A 53 -14.74 -4.81 4.34
CA ARG A 53 -16.00 -5.49 4.65
C ARG A 53 -16.04 -5.84 6.13
N LEU A 54 -17.04 -5.32 6.83
CA LEU A 54 -17.27 -5.66 8.22
C LEU A 54 -17.75 -7.11 8.36
N THR A 55 -17.19 -7.84 9.32
CA THR A 55 -17.68 -9.16 9.72
C THR A 55 -19.06 -9.03 10.37
N ALA A 56 -19.78 -10.15 10.51
CA ALA A 56 -21.08 -10.16 11.19
C ALA A 56 -20.96 -9.66 12.65
N GLU A 57 -19.90 -10.05 13.33
CA GLU A 57 -19.59 -9.65 14.71
C GLU A 57 -19.30 -8.14 14.81
N GLN A 58 -18.53 -7.58 13.90
CA GLN A 58 -18.25 -6.15 13.83
C GLN A 58 -19.53 -5.34 13.56
N LYS A 59 -20.40 -5.83 12.67
CA LYS A 59 -21.73 -5.21 12.43
C LYS A 59 -22.60 -5.27 13.68
N LYS A 60 -22.58 -6.40 14.40
CA LYS A 60 -23.31 -6.52 15.67
C LYS A 60 -22.80 -5.50 16.69
N LEU A 61 -21.46 -5.38 16.86
CA LEU A 61 -20.90 -4.37 17.78
C LEU A 61 -21.38 -2.95 17.45
N LEU A 62 -21.34 -2.56 16.17
CA LEU A 62 -21.82 -1.22 15.76
C LEU A 62 -23.33 -1.03 16.01
N ALA A 63 -24.14 -2.07 15.81
CA ALA A 63 -25.56 -2.02 16.10
C ALA A 63 -25.84 -1.88 17.60
N ASP A 64 -25.10 -2.60 18.44
CA ASP A 64 -25.22 -2.52 19.90
C ASP A 64 -24.80 -1.14 20.41
N VAL A 65 -23.69 -0.56 19.87
CA VAL A 65 -23.27 0.81 20.19
C VAL A 65 -24.34 1.82 19.79
N ALA A 66 -24.91 1.71 18.58
CA ALA A 66 -25.97 2.60 18.12
C ALA A 66 -27.25 2.48 19.01
N ALA A 67 -27.58 1.27 19.48
CA ALA A 67 -28.67 1.08 20.44
C ALA A 67 -28.38 1.74 21.79
N MET A 68 -27.16 1.63 22.31
CA MET A 68 -26.72 2.34 23.51
C MET A 68 -26.85 3.86 23.36
N GLU A 69 -26.44 4.43 22.24
CA GLU A 69 -26.55 5.88 21.99
C GLU A 69 -28.00 6.36 22.03
N GLN A 70 -28.95 5.54 21.54
CA GLN A 70 -30.38 5.88 21.60
C GLN A 70 -30.93 5.91 23.00
N TYR A 71 -30.37 5.13 23.94
CA TYR A 71 -30.77 5.15 25.36
C TYR A 71 -30.21 6.36 26.10
N LEU A 72 -29.14 6.96 25.62
CA LEU A 72 -28.53 8.14 26.23
C LEU A 72 -29.38 9.37 25.88
N ARG A 73 -30.00 9.98 26.87
CA ARG A 73 -30.85 11.17 26.68
C ARG A 73 -30.05 12.42 26.27
N HIS A 74 -28.74 12.42 26.51
CA HIS A 74 -27.83 13.51 26.20
C HIS A 74 -26.53 12.93 25.58
N PRO A 75 -25.90 13.64 24.63
CA PRO A 75 -24.56 13.26 24.13
C PRO A 75 -23.57 13.16 25.31
N VAL A 76 -22.75 12.13 25.30
CA VAL A 76 -21.66 11.97 26.28
C VAL A 76 -20.63 13.03 25.98
N ALA A 77 -20.18 13.79 26.97
CA ALA A 77 -19.12 14.78 26.82
C ALA A 77 -17.83 14.08 26.35
N ALA A 78 -17.06 14.73 25.50
CA ALA A 78 -15.87 14.14 24.88
C ALA A 78 -14.79 13.69 25.90
N ASP A 79 -14.78 14.31 27.08
CA ASP A 79 -13.89 14.04 28.20
C ASP A 79 -14.49 13.09 29.26
N ALA A 80 -15.77 12.73 29.11
CA ALA A 80 -16.41 11.80 30.03
C ALA A 80 -16.04 10.34 29.75
N PRO A 81 -16.01 9.48 30.76
CA PRO A 81 -15.85 8.03 30.57
C PRO A 81 -16.93 7.48 29.64
N SER A 82 -16.52 6.71 28.63
CA SER A 82 -17.50 6.10 27.72
C SER A 82 -18.40 5.11 28.45
N PRO A 83 -19.72 5.22 28.32
CA PRO A 83 -20.67 4.27 28.90
C PRO A 83 -20.35 2.83 28.50
N ILE A 84 -20.71 1.91 29.43
CA ILE A 84 -20.45 0.48 29.26
C ILE A 84 -21.73 -0.28 29.65
N ALA A 85 -22.10 -1.29 28.89
CA ALA A 85 -23.18 -2.22 29.14
C ALA A 85 -22.61 -3.61 29.41
N PHE A 86 -23.25 -4.31 30.35
CA PHE A 86 -22.89 -5.66 30.77
C PHE A 86 -24.09 -6.60 30.57
N GLU A 87 -23.82 -7.75 29.96
CA GLU A 87 -24.77 -8.86 29.85
C GLU A 87 -24.10 -10.15 30.33
N GLY A 88 -24.87 -11.07 30.90
CA GLY A 88 -24.43 -12.38 31.35
C GLY A 88 -25.61 -13.19 31.86
N ASP A 89 -25.46 -14.51 31.98
CA ASP A 89 -26.51 -15.39 32.48
C ASP A 89 -26.83 -15.09 33.98
N ASP A 90 -25.78 -14.82 34.75
CA ASP A 90 -25.88 -14.44 36.15
C ASP A 90 -25.09 -13.15 36.38
N LEU A 91 -25.71 -12.12 36.92
CA LEU A 91 -25.11 -10.84 37.28
C LEU A 91 -25.29 -10.51 38.73
N THR A 92 -24.21 -10.23 39.44
CA THR A 92 -24.20 -9.74 40.81
C THR A 92 -23.61 -8.34 40.87
N TYR A 93 -24.28 -7.42 41.54
CA TYR A 93 -23.82 -6.03 41.69
C TYR A 93 -24.06 -5.54 43.13
N ASP A 94 -23.06 -4.98 43.78
CA ASP A 94 -23.16 -4.27 45.07
C ASP A 94 -23.14 -2.76 44.84
N GLU A 95 -24.27 -2.11 44.98
CA GLU A 95 -24.43 -0.66 44.82
C GLU A 95 -23.56 0.17 45.77
N ARG A 96 -23.20 -0.36 46.93
CA ARG A 96 -22.43 0.34 47.96
C ARG A 96 -20.95 0.36 47.64
N THR A 97 -20.39 -0.73 47.11
CA THR A 97 -18.98 -0.86 46.80
C THR A 97 -18.70 -0.65 45.32
N GLY A 98 -19.71 -0.74 44.46
CA GLY A 98 -19.61 -0.71 43.01
C GLY A 98 -19.01 -2.01 42.41
N GLU A 99 -18.82 -3.05 43.23
CA GLU A 99 -18.33 -4.33 42.78
C GLU A 99 -19.40 -5.08 41.98
N PHE A 100 -18.96 -5.74 40.91
CA PHE A 100 -19.83 -6.61 40.12
C PHE A 100 -19.10 -7.87 39.68
N SER A 101 -19.87 -8.92 39.46
CA SER A 101 -19.40 -10.11 38.75
C SER A 101 -20.50 -10.64 37.85
N ALA A 102 -20.10 -11.16 36.70
CA ALA A 102 -21.00 -11.79 35.73
C ALA A 102 -20.44 -13.16 35.34
N LYS A 103 -21.36 -14.14 35.16
CA LYS A 103 -21.03 -15.51 34.78
C LYS A 103 -21.91 -15.96 33.62
N GLY A 104 -21.36 -16.83 32.76
CA GLY A 104 -22.03 -17.42 31.61
C GLY A 104 -22.29 -16.40 30.49
N HIS A 105 -21.76 -16.67 29.34
CA HIS A 105 -21.93 -15.86 28.13
C HIS A 105 -21.75 -14.35 28.33
N VAL A 106 -20.76 -13.96 29.14
CA VAL A 106 -20.58 -12.54 29.47
C VAL A 106 -20.19 -11.74 28.24
N ASP A 107 -20.95 -10.69 27.97
CA ASP A 107 -20.73 -9.73 26.89
C ASP A 107 -20.70 -8.31 27.46
N ILE A 108 -19.60 -7.61 27.24
CA ILE A 108 -19.37 -6.24 27.70
C ILE A 108 -19.16 -5.35 26.50
N VAL A 109 -20.03 -4.37 26.31
CA VAL A 109 -19.94 -3.41 25.22
C VAL A 109 -19.68 -2.02 25.77
N GLN A 110 -18.63 -1.37 25.27
CA GLN A 110 -18.32 0.03 25.54
C GLN A 110 -18.72 0.92 24.36
N LEU A 111 -19.29 2.09 24.64
CA LEU A 111 -19.75 3.04 23.63
C LEU A 111 -18.63 3.46 22.64
N ALA A 112 -17.36 3.40 23.07
CA ALA A 112 -16.19 3.59 22.20
C ALA A 112 -15.93 2.43 21.21
N ALA A 113 -16.97 1.67 20.84
CA ALA A 113 -16.95 0.53 19.93
C ALA A 113 -15.93 -0.55 20.33
N ARG A 114 -15.90 -0.90 21.60
CA ARG A 114 -15.11 -2.00 22.15
C ARG A 114 -16.01 -3.03 22.79
N ARG A 115 -15.71 -4.31 22.57
CA ARG A 115 -16.42 -5.45 23.14
C ARG A 115 -15.43 -6.39 23.80
N PHE A 116 -15.81 -6.94 24.96
CA PHE A 116 -15.13 -8.03 25.65
C PHE A 116 -16.12 -9.15 25.89
N GLN A 117 -15.72 -10.38 25.60
CA GLN A 117 -16.53 -11.57 25.82
C GLN A 117 -15.72 -12.60 26.61
N GLY A 118 -16.39 -13.33 27.50
CA GLY A 118 -15.79 -14.37 28.33
C GLY A 118 -16.83 -15.12 29.12
N ASP A 119 -16.42 -16.15 29.84
CA ASP A 119 -17.33 -16.96 30.66
C ASP A 119 -17.51 -16.38 32.07
N TYR A 120 -16.51 -15.64 32.55
CA TYR A 120 -16.56 -14.97 33.87
C TYR A 120 -15.88 -13.61 33.80
N VAL A 121 -16.50 -12.64 34.39
CA VAL A 121 -15.98 -11.27 34.51
C VAL A 121 -16.25 -10.76 35.93
N GLU A 122 -15.30 -10.04 36.46
CA GLU A 122 -15.43 -9.26 37.70
C GLU A 122 -14.91 -7.84 37.50
N GLY A 123 -15.39 -6.92 38.29
CA GLY A 123 -14.93 -5.53 38.19
C GLY A 123 -15.54 -4.63 39.24
N ASN A 124 -15.25 -3.33 39.09
CA ASN A 124 -15.74 -2.30 39.99
C ASN A 124 -16.09 -1.03 39.19
N THR A 125 -17.34 -0.61 39.32
CA THR A 125 -17.86 0.57 38.60
C THR A 125 -17.29 1.89 39.13
N VAL A 126 -16.83 1.92 40.39
CA VAL A 126 -16.22 3.12 40.99
C VAL A 126 -14.80 3.32 40.49
N SER A 127 -13.97 2.26 40.46
CA SER A 127 -12.61 2.35 39.88
C SER A 127 -12.59 2.32 38.38
N GLY A 128 -13.61 1.74 37.75
CA GLY A 128 -13.68 1.52 36.29
C GLY A 128 -12.92 0.27 35.83
N GLU A 129 -12.50 -0.58 36.76
CA GLU A 129 -11.75 -1.80 36.45
C GLU A 129 -12.67 -2.96 36.07
N VAL A 130 -12.22 -3.72 35.05
CA VAL A 130 -12.83 -4.95 34.56
C VAL A 130 -11.74 -6.00 34.43
N SER A 131 -11.97 -7.19 34.92
CA SER A 131 -11.05 -8.34 34.83
C SER A 131 -11.77 -9.55 34.25
N VAL A 132 -11.17 -10.17 33.24
CA VAL A 132 -11.56 -11.46 32.67
C VAL A 132 -10.40 -12.43 32.92
N PRO A 133 -10.44 -13.23 33.99
CA PRO A 133 -9.29 -14.04 34.41
C PRO A 133 -8.98 -15.20 33.47
N ASP A 134 -9.99 -15.74 32.82
CA ASP A 134 -9.90 -16.86 31.89
C ASP A 134 -9.73 -16.41 30.44
N ARG A 135 -10.24 -17.18 29.50
CA ARG A 135 -10.24 -16.80 28.08
C ARG A 135 -11.16 -15.63 27.82
N ALA A 136 -10.66 -14.70 27.02
CA ALA A 136 -11.38 -13.53 26.59
C ALA A 136 -11.23 -13.32 25.09
N HIS A 137 -12.33 -12.91 24.47
CA HIS A 137 -12.35 -12.37 23.11
C HIS A 137 -12.50 -10.85 23.17
N VAL A 138 -11.64 -10.13 22.49
CA VAL A 138 -11.64 -8.66 22.45
C VAL A 138 -11.82 -8.18 21.03
N LEU A 139 -12.86 -7.39 20.80
CA LEU A 139 -13.13 -6.74 19.54
C LEU A 139 -13.13 -5.22 19.74
N GLN A 140 -12.39 -4.50 18.91
CA GLN A 140 -12.36 -3.03 18.91
C GLN A 140 -12.44 -2.49 17.50
N LEU A 141 -13.27 -1.46 17.30
CA LEU A 141 -13.35 -0.65 16.09
C LEU A 141 -12.95 0.78 16.46
N THR A 142 -12.02 1.36 15.72
CA THR A 142 -11.59 2.76 15.90
C THR A 142 -12.00 3.58 14.68
N GLU A 143 -12.24 4.86 14.88
CA GLU A 143 -12.42 5.80 13.78
C GLU A 143 -11.18 5.73 12.87
N GLY A 144 -11.37 5.72 11.55
CA GLY A 144 -10.29 5.55 10.58
C GLY A 144 -9.94 4.10 10.19
N GLN A 145 -10.82 3.12 10.50
CA GLN A 145 -10.78 1.73 10.03
C GLN A 145 -9.81 0.78 10.76
N SER A 146 -9.20 1.17 11.86
CA SER A 146 -8.43 0.23 12.66
C SER A 146 -9.35 -0.76 13.35
N ARG A 147 -9.09 -2.05 13.14
CA ARG A 147 -9.87 -3.16 13.67
C ARG A 147 -8.96 -4.05 14.49
N VAL A 148 -9.39 -4.36 15.70
CA VAL A 148 -8.69 -5.27 16.60
C VAL A 148 -9.61 -6.42 16.92
N THR A 149 -9.14 -7.65 16.71
CA THR A 149 -9.83 -8.88 17.11
C THR A 149 -8.78 -9.78 17.73
N LEU A 150 -8.83 -9.99 19.04
CA LEU A 150 -7.86 -10.75 19.82
C LEU A 150 -8.52 -11.79 20.68
N ASP A 151 -7.95 -12.98 20.69
CA ASP A 151 -8.26 -14.06 21.62
C ASP A 151 -7.06 -14.27 22.53
N GLY A 152 -7.28 -14.30 23.85
CA GLY A 152 -6.22 -14.47 24.83
C GLY A 152 -6.79 -14.72 26.21
N CYS A 153 -6.02 -14.45 27.24
CA CYS A 153 -6.45 -14.68 28.62
C CYS A 153 -5.98 -13.56 29.56
N ARG A 154 -6.49 -13.58 30.78
CA ARG A 154 -6.13 -12.66 31.87
C ARG A 154 -6.21 -11.19 31.45
N VAL A 155 -7.37 -10.81 30.92
CA VAL A 155 -7.62 -9.41 30.56
C VAL A 155 -7.85 -8.60 31.83
N ARG A 156 -7.16 -7.48 31.95
CA ARG A 156 -7.47 -6.40 32.89
C ARG A 156 -7.64 -5.12 32.10
N TYR A 157 -8.71 -4.43 32.29
CA TYR A 157 -9.01 -3.23 31.52
C TYR A 157 -9.72 -2.19 32.39
N ASN A 158 -9.28 -0.96 32.29
CA ASN A 158 -9.96 0.17 32.92
C ASN A 158 -10.69 0.98 31.84
N TYR A 159 -12.02 0.93 31.87
CA TYR A 159 -12.84 1.58 30.85
C TYR A 159 -12.89 3.11 30.98
N LYS A 160 -12.48 3.67 32.14
CA LYS A 160 -12.36 5.12 32.32
C LYS A 160 -11.08 5.67 31.71
N THR A 161 -9.93 5.02 31.95
CA THR A 161 -8.64 5.42 31.37
C THR A 161 -8.43 4.86 29.97
N ARG A 162 -9.17 3.81 29.57
CA ARG A 162 -9.02 3.03 28.34
C ARG A 162 -7.69 2.30 28.25
N GLU A 163 -7.09 2.00 29.39
CA GLU A 163 -5.86 1.24 29.49
C GLU A 163 -6.13 -0.18 29.95
N GLY A 164 -5.29 -1.11 29.53
CA GLY A 164 -5.47 -2.50 29.94
C GLY A 164 -4.34 -3.41 29.50
N THR A 165 -4.44 -4.66 29.91
CA THR A 165 -3.49 -5.72 29.58
C THR A 165 -4.21 -6.99 29.21
N MET A 166 -3.60 -7.81 28.35
CA MET A 166 -4.07 -9.14 27.97
C MET A 166 -2.86 -10.05 27.79
N ALA A 167 -2.93 -11.27 28.31
CA ALA A 167 -1.84 -12.23 28.21
C ALA A 167 -2.11 -13.28 27.14
N GLU A 168 -1.02 -13.81 26.57
CA GLU A 168 -1.04 -14.94 25.63
C GLU A 168 -2.07 -14.74 24.50
N ALA A 169 -2.06 -13.58 23.89
CA ALA A 169 -3.07 -13.24 22.91
C ALA A 169 -2.59 -13.46 21.47
N SER A 170 -3.54 -13.79 20.62
CA SER A 170 -3.39 -13.92 19.19
C SER A 170 -4.61 -13.36 18.46
N GLY A 171 -4.41 -12.84 17.27
CA GLY A 171 -5.52 -12.35 16.47
C GLY A 171 -5.10 -11.35 15.42
N LYS A 172 -6.02 -10.46 15.05
CA LYS A 172 -5.82 -9.50 13.97
C LYS A 172 -5.86 -8.07 14.51
N VAL A 173 -4.83 -7.31 14.21
CA VAL A 173 -4.75 -5.87 14.54
C VAL A 173 -4.51 -5.10 13.24
N GLY A 174 -5.52 -4.36 12.78
CA GLY A 174 -5.49 -3.75 11.47
C GLY A 174 -5.35 -4.79 10.35
N GLY A 175 -4.34 -4.63 9.51
CA GLY A 175 -4.01 -5.56 8.43
C GLY A 175 -3.08 -6.73 8.81
N TYR A 176 -2.70 -6.86 10.11
CA TYR A 176 -1.68 -7.80 10.56
C TYR A 176 -2.27 -8.87 11.48
N TYR A 177 -1.86 -10.12 11.28
CA TYR A 177 -2.03 -11.20 12.25
C TYR A 177 -0.89 -11.11 13.26
N MET A 178 -1.22 -11.04 14.53
CA MET A 178 -0.27 -10.84 15.62
C MET A 178 -0.45 -11.90 16.69
N THR A 179 0.67 -12.31 17.28
CA THR A 179 0.69 -13.09 18.52
C THR A 179 1.61 -12.39 19.51
N GLY A 180 1.40 -12.57 20.79
CA GLY A 180 2.29 -12.02 21.81
C GLY A 180 2.03 -12.60 23.18
N LYS A 181 3.08 -12.59 24.05
CA LYS A 181 2.94 -13.03 25.43
C LYS A 181 2.14 -12.05 26.27
N ARG A 182 2.23 -10.75 25.97
CA ARG A 182 1.49 -9.69 26.64
C ARG A 182 1.16 -8.58 25.65
N PHE A 183 -0.09 -8.16 25.71
CA PHE A 183 -0.60 -6.96 25.06
C PHE A 183 -0.92 -5.90 26.10
N GLU A 184 -0.55 -4.68 25.85
CA GLU A 184 -0.95 -3.50 26.62
C GLU A 184 -1.74 -2.56 25.72
N PHE A 185 -2.92 -2.18 26.17
CA PHE A 185 -3.81 -1.27 25.45
C PHE A 185 -3.69 0.12 26.06
N TYR A 186 -3.50 1.11 25.22
CA TYR A 186 -3.51 2.52 25.55
C TYR A 186 -4.54 3.23 24.67
N PRO A 187 -4.95 4.46 24.98
CA PRO A 187 -5.91 5.21 24.17
C PRO A 187 -5.47 5.40 22.71
N ASP A 188 -4.17 5.55 22.47
CA ASP A 188 -3.56 5.91 21.18
C ASP A 188 -2.70 4.81 20.57
N LYS A 189 -2.34 3.76 21.33
CA LYS A 189 -1.48 2.67 20.87
C LYS A 189 -1.77 1.32 21.52
N ILE A 190 -1.25 0.28 20.89
CA ILE A 190 -1.17 -1.08 21.45
C ILE A 190 0.31 -1.46 21.50
N VAL A 191 0.77 -1.96 22.66
CA VAL A 191 2.14 -2.47 22.82
C VAL A 191 2.09 -3.98 23.00
N VAL A 192 2.89 -4.69 22.21
CA VAL A 192 2.96 -6.16 22.22
C VAL A 192 4.39 -6.58 22.60
N TYR A 193 4.49 -7.44 23.60
CA TYR A 193 5.76 -7.99 24.08
C TYR A 193 5.94 -9.44 23.63
N ASP A 194 7.18 -9.78 23.25
CA ASP A 194 7.57 -11.11 22.75
C ASP A 194 6.57 -11.60 21.66
N GLY A 195 6.36 -10.76 20.66
CA GLY A 195 5.32 -10.97 19.68
C GLY A 195 5.83 -11.35 18.31
N THR A 196 4.91 -11.86 17.50
CA THR A 196 5.09 -12.05 16.06
C THR A 196 4.05 -11.27 15.30
N GLN A 197 4.40 -10.88 14.08
CA GLN A 197 3.43 -10.29 13.15
C GLN A 197 3.63 -10.81 11.74
N THR A 198 2.53 -10.94 11.00
CA THR A 198 2.52 -11.30 9.59
C THR A 198 1.28 -10.77 8.89
N LYS A 199 1.33 -10.62 7.57
CA LYS A 199 0.12 -10.41 6.75
C LYS A 199 -0.47 -11.74 6.25
N CYS A 200 0.22 -12.85 6.49
CA CYS A 200 -0.19 -14.19 6.10
C CYS A 200 -1.26 -14.73 7.06
N PRO A 201 -2.48 -15.08 6.58
CA PRO A 201 -3.55 -15.62 7.43
C PRO A 201 -3.38 -17.10 7.79
N ALA A 202 -2.32 -17.75 7.30
CA ALA A 202 -2.09 -19.16 7.56
C ALA A 202 -1.69 -19.41 9.02
N GLU A 203 -2.14 -20.50 9.60
CA GLU A 203 -1.75 -20.94 10.95
C GLU A 203 -0.22 -21.08 11.09
N LYS A 204 0.45 -21.52 10.02
CA LYS A 204 1.92 -21.51 9.89
C LYS A 204 2.30 -20.57 8.74
N PRO A 205 2.56 -19.30 9.03
CA PRO A 205 2.86 -18.34 7.98
C PRO A 205 4.19 -18.64 7.29
N ASP A 206 4.24 -18.42 5.98
CA ASP A 206 5.49 -18.56 5.20
C ASP A 206 6.55 -17.53 5.60
N TYR A 207 6.10 -16.37 6.08
CA TYR A 207 6.97 -15.32 6.60
C TYR A 207 6.34 -14.61 7.80
N HIS A 208 7.16 -14.21 8.72
CA HIS A 208 6.75 -13.37 9.84
C HIS A 208 7.91 -12.54 10.40
N LEU A 209 7.58 -11.49 11.12
CA LEU A 209 8.49 -10.77 11.99
C LEU A 209 8.29 -11.25 13.41
N SER A 210 9.36 -11.40 14.17
CA SER A 210 9.29 -11.46 15.62
C SER A 210 10.02 -10.26 16.22
N ALA A 211 9.51 -9.72 17.33
CA ALA A 211 10.08 -8.59 18.01
C ALA A 211 9.95 -8.75 19.53
N ASP A 212 10.92 -8.21 20.28
CA ASP A 212 10.82 -8.15 21.75
C ASP A 212 9.70 -7.19 22.15
N VAL A 213 9.58 -6.05 21.45
CA VAL A 213 8.51 -5.07 21.63
C VAL A 213 8.03 -4.59 20.29
N ALA A 214 6.70 -4.53 20.12
CA ALA A 214 6.03 -3.90 19.00
C ALA A 214 5.05 -2.84 19.51
N GLU A 215 5.27 -1.57 19.15
CA GLU A 215 4.32 -0.48 19.41
C GLU A 215 3.53 -0.20 18.15
N LEU A 216 2.23 -0.42 18.20
CA LEU A 216 1.32 -0.19 17.08
C LEU A 216 0.50 1.07 17.34
N TYR A 217 0.63 2.05 16.47
CA TYR A 217 -0.19 3.26 16.40
C TYR A 217 -1.22 3.06 15.28
N PRO A 218 -2.48 2.74 15.59
CA PRO A 218 -3.47 2.36 14.60
C PRO A 218 -3.65 3.41 13.48
N GLY A 219 -3.58 2.97 12.22
CA GLY A 219 -3.73 3.86 11.06
C GLY A 219 -2.53 4.78 10.78
N ASN A 220 -1.46 4.69 11.56
CA ASN A 220 -0.27 5.53 11.42
C ASN A 220 0.98 4.67 11.17
N ARG A 221 1.58 4.12 12.21
CA ARG A 221 2.85 3.41 12.14
C ARG A 221 2.94 2.27 13.14
N MET A 222 3.90 1.38 12.93
CA MET A 222 4.31 0.37 13.89
C MET A 222 5.82 0.44 14.08
N VAL A 223 6.24 0.46 15.34
CA VAL A 223 7.65 0.52 15.74
C VAL A 223 8.03 -0.80 16.41
N LEU A 224 9.04 -1.48 15.89
CA LEU A 224 9.47 -2.79 16.33
C LEU A 224 10.90 -2.71 16.86
N THR A 225 11.16 -3.34 18.02
CA THR A 225 12.47 -3.40 18.64
C THR A 225 12.99 -4.84 18.65
N ASN A 226 14.28 -5.02 18.33
CA ASN A 226 14.99 -6.30 18.23
C ASN A 226 14.28 -7.28 17.28
N VAL A 227 14.09 -6.84 16.05
CA VAL A 227 13.30 -7.55 15.03
C VAL A 227 14.12 -8.66 14.38
N LYS A 228 13.49 -9.81 14.21
CA LYS A 228 13.98 -10.91 13.37
C LYS A 228 12.99 -11.14 12.24
N PHE A 229 13.50 -11.21 11.01
CA PHE A 229 12.75 -11.55 9.83
C PHE A 229 12.87 -13.03 9.57
N TRP A 230 11.74 -13.71 9.52
CA TRP A 230 11.66 -15.14 9.33
C TRP A 230 11.08 -15.48 7.96
N LEU A 231 11.71 -16.41 7.27
CA LEU A 231 11.13 -17.10 6.13
C LEU A 231 11.00 -18.56 6.51
N LYS A 232 9.77 -19.04 6.64
CA LYS A 232 9.46 -20.33 7.28
C LYS A 232 10.13 -20.39 8.66
N ASN A 233 11.07 -21.29 8.85
CA ASN A 233 11.75 -21.54 10.13
C ASN A 233 13.18 -20.94 10.19
N LYS A 234 13.58 -20.10 9.22
CA LYS A 234 14.93 -19.52 9.15
C LYS A 234 14.88 -18.02 9.34
N VAL A 235 15.73 -17.51 10.21
CA VAL A 235 15.98 -16.07 10.33
C VAL A 235 16.84 -15.64 9.14
N ILE A 236 16.31 -14.70 8.35
CA ILE A 236 17.00 -14.18 7.16
C ILE A 236 17.90 -12.99 7.55
N PHE A 237 17.38 -12.08 8.38
CA PHE A 237 18.17 -10.97 8.94
C PHE A 237 17.53 -10.43 10.22
N THR A 238 18.29 -9.59 10.91
CA THR A 238 17.87 -8.96 12.18
C THR A 238 18.10 -7.46 12.13
N LYS A 239 17.22 -6.70 12.81
CA LYS A 239 17.38 -5.26 13.01
C LYS A 239 17.08 -4.91 14.46
N LYS A 240 17.84 -3.95 15.02
CA LYS A 240 17.59 -3.44 16.39
C LYS A 240 16.32 -2.59 16.46
N HIS A 241 16.05 -1.83 15.39
CA HIS A 241 14.90 -0.95 15.30
C HIS A 241 14.33 -1.02 13.87
N TYR A 242 13.02 -1.17 13.75
CA TYR A 242 12.34 -1.23 12.47
C TYR A 242 10.99 -0.54 12.57
N GLU A 243 10.76 0.42 11.71
CA GLU A 243 9.51 1.17 11.62
C GLU A 243 8.76 0.81 10.33
N VAL A 244 7.46 0.60 10.46
CA VAL A 244 6.56 0.26 9.37
C VAL A 244 5.50 1.35 9.31
N ASP A 245 5.33 1.96 8.14
CA ASP A 245 4.19 2.83 7.88
C ASP A 245 2.91 1.98 7.76
N ALA A 246 2.04 2.07 8.76
CA ALA A 246 0.76 1.37 8.78
C ALA A 246 -0.36 2.16 8.06
N SER A 247 -0.11 3.41 7.66
CA SER A 247 -1.04 4.24 6.88
C SER A 247 -1.02 3.86 5.40
N ASN A 248 0.11 3.30 4.91
CA ASN A 248 0.27 2.89 3.52
C ASN A 248 0.32 1.36 3.38
N PRO A 249 -0.82 0.68 3.12
CA PRO A 249 -0.86 -0.77 2.97
C PRO A 249 -0.08 -1.30 1.76
N MET A 250 0.26 -0.41 0.82
CA MET A 250 1.02 -0.74 -0.40
C MET A 250 2.53 -0.67 -0.19
N GLN A 251 3.02 -0.10 0.91
CA GLN A 251 4.44 -0.02 1.18
C GLN A 251 5.05 -1.42 1.37
N ARG A 252 6.03 -1.73 0.53
CA ARG A 252 6.76 -3.01 0.61
C ARG A 252 7.93 -2.87 1.57
N ASN A 253 7.73 -3.38 2.77
CA ASN A 253 8.76 -3.35 3.82
C ASN A 253 9.69 -4.57 3.78
N PHE A 254 9.50 -5.48 2.81
CA PHE A 254 10.28 -6.71 2.67
C PHE A 254 11.12 -6.70 1.41
N PRO A 255 12.33 -7.29 1.45
CA PRO A 255 13.10 -7.55 0.26
C PRO A 255 12.29 -8.39 -0.74
N SER A 256 12.38 -8.02 -2.01
CA SER A 256 11.88 -8.84 -3.11
C SER A 256 13.06 -9.59 -3.72
N ALA A 257 12.86 -10.83 -4.07
CA ALA A 257 13.86 -11.64 -4.76
C ALA A 257 13.19 -12.44 -5.87
N GLY A 258 13.93 -12.69 -6.93
CA GLY A 258 13.45 -13.47 -8.06
C GLY A 258 14.56 -13.91 -8.98
N TYR A 259 14.17 -14.51 -10.10
CA TYR A 259 15.04 -14.94 -11.16
C TYR A 259 14.42 -14.60 -12.52
N ASP A 260 15.21 -14.08 -13.42
CA ASP A 260 14.90 -13.95 -14.83
C ASP A 260 16.15 -14.25 -15.69
N SER A 261 15.97 -14.34 -17.02
CA SER A 261 17.07 -14.70 -17.94
C SER A 261 18.13 -13.61 -18.05
N ASP A 262 17.74 -12.34 -17.89
CA ASP A 262 18.60 -11.18 -18.14
C ASP A 262 19.42 -10.84 -16.89
N ASP A 263 18.78 -10.77 -15.75
CA ASP A 263 19.40 -10.39 -14.49
C ASP A 263 19.93 -11.59 -13.68
N GLY A 264 19.49 -12.80 -14.00
CA GLY A 264 19.78 -13.98 -13.20
C GLY A 264 19.00 -13.95 -11.89
N LEU A 265 19.61 -14.34 -10.79
CA LEU A 265 19.05 -14.13 -9.45
C LEU A 265 19.17 -12.64 -9.11
N TRP A 266 18.07 -12.06 -8.62
CA TRP A 266 18.05 -10.68 -8.20
C TRP A 266 17.44 -10.51 -6.81
N LEU A 267 17.87 -9.46 -6.12
CA LEU A 267 17.39 -9.01 -4.83
C LEU A 267 17.14 -7.51 -4.89
N GLU A 268 15.94 -7.07 -4.47
CA GLU A 268 15.56 -5.67 -4.40
C GLU A 268 15.04 -5.33 -3.01
N GLN A 269 15.48 -4.19 -2.48
CA GLN A 269 14.96 -3.60 -1.24
C GLN A 269 14.95 -2.09 -1.33
N THR A 270 13.80 -1.48 -1.05
CA THR A 270 13.66 -0.04 -0.91
C THR A 270 13.67 0.35 0.56
N PHE A 271 14.43 1.39 0.87
CA PHE A 271 14.49 2.04 2.18
C PHE A 271 14.05 3.49 2.03
N ASP A 272 13.04 3.88 2.78
CA ASP A 272 12.59 5.26 2.91
C ASP A 272 12.96 5.78 4.31
N TYR A 273 13.48 7.00 4.38
CA TYR A 273 13.82 7.66 5.62
C TYR A 273 13.41 9.13 5.58
N ASP A 274 12.51 9.53 6.46
CA ASP A 274 12.08 10.92 6.59
C ASP A 274 13.12 11.74 7.34
N LEU A 275 13.83 12.60 6.61
CA LEU A 275 14.85 13.50 7.15
C LEU A 275 14.24 14.70 7.85
N ALA A 276 13.11 15.17 7.37
CA ALA A 276 12.37 16.30 7.90
C ALA A 276 10.91 16.24 7.41
N PRO A 277 9.98 17.01 7.99
CA PRO A 277 8.66 17.17 7.42
C PRO A 277 8.75 17.52 5.93
N ARG A 278 8.14 16.67 5.06
CA ARG A 278 8.15 16.83 3.59
C ARG A 278 9.48 16.55 2.89
N VAL A 279 10.48 15.99 3.57
CA VAL A 279 11.77 15.63 2.97
C VAL A 279 12.05 14.16 3.26
N THR A 280 12.08 13.34 2.22
CA THR A 280 12.32 11.90 2.32
C THR A 280 13.57 11.53 1.53
N ALA A 281 14.49 10.80 2.14
CA ALA A 281 15.58 10.12 1.45
C ALA A 281 15.14 8.68 1.13
N ARG A 282 15.37 8.24 -0.09
CA ARG A 282 15.08 6.88 -0.56
C ARG A 282 16.33 6.22 -1.10
N ALA A 283 16.52 4.96 -0.76
CA ALA A 283 17.52 4.11 -1.38
C ALA A 283 16.81 2.86 -1.93
N ASN A 284 16.83 2.69 -3.24
CA ASN A 284 16.46 1.45 -3.89
C ASN A 284 17.73 0.65 -4.15
N LEU A 285 17.89 -0.45 -3.41
CA LEU A 285 19.01 -1.37 -3.55
C LEU A 285 18.57 -2.53 -4.45
N TYR A 286 19.17 -2.61 -5.64
CA TYR A 286 18.91 -3.67 -6.60
C TYR A 286 20.22 -4.34 -6.99
N VAL A 287 20.30 -5.65 -6.76
CA VAL A 287 21.50 -6.46 -7.02
C VAL A 287 21.11 -7.68 -7.83
N THR A 288 21.85 -7.93 -8.88
CA THR A 288 21.62 -9.06 -9.78
C THR A 288 22.90 -9.89 -9.97
N THR A 289 22.78 -11.17 -10.29
CA THR A 289 23.95 -12.04 -10.52
C THR A 289 24.61 -11.78 -11.87
N ASN A 290 23.85 -11.39 -12.89
CA ASN A 290 24.37 -11.20 -14.23
C ASN A 290 24.90 -9.78 -14.46
N LYS A 291 24.23 -8.77 -13.88
CA LYS A 291 24.54 -7.34 -14.14
C LYS A 291 25.07 -6.59 -12.91
N GLY A 292 25.14 -7.26 -11.74
CA GLY A 292 25.71 -6.72 -10.51
C GLY A 292 24.84 -5.68 -9.81
N TRP A 293 25.46 -4.62 -9.30
CA TRP A 293 24.78 -3.58 -8.51
C TRP A 293 24.15 -2.51 -9.40
N ARG A 294 22.82 -2.34 -9.28
CA ARG A 294 22.01 -1.46 -10.13
C ARG A 294 21.07 -0.55 -9.33
N SER A 295 21.57 0.00 -8.28
CA SER A 295 20.80 0.77 -7.31
C SER A 295 20.68 2.25 -7.69
N HIS A 296 19.63 2.90 -7.17
CA HIS A 296 19.47 4.34 -7.25
C HIS A 296 19.05 4.94 -5.91
N TYR A 297 19.29 6.25 -5.78
CA TYR A 297 19.11 7.01 -4.55
C TYR A 297 18.38 8.30 -4.86
N ASP A 298 17.39 8.66 -4.05
CA ASP A 298 16.60 9.85 -4.22
C ASP A 298 16.57 10.68 -2.94
N LEU A 299 16.59 12.00 -3.10
CA LEU A 299 16.26 12.96 -2.06
C LEU A 299 15.08 13.78 -2.54
N GLY A 300 13.91 13.53 -1.97
CA GLY A 300 12.64 14.12 -2.36
C GLY A 300 12.18 15.21 -1.39
N TRP A 301 11.63 16.27 -1.92
CA TRP A 301 10.87 17.28 -1.20
C TRP A 301 9.49 17.44 -1.83
N ASN A 302 8.47 17.65 -0.97
CA ASN A 302 7.08 17.70 -1.40
C ASN A 302 6.28 18.74 -0.60
N ASN A 303 5.53 19.60 -1.26
CA ASN A 303 4.66 20.58 -0.62
C ASN A 303 3.53 21.07 -1.56
N ALA A 304 2.26 20.83 -1.17
CA ALA A 304 1.08 21.43 -1.79
C ALA A 304 1.07 21.38 -3.33
N GLY A 305 1.36 20.23 -3.90
CA GLY A 305 1.39 20.00 -5.35
C GLY A 305 2.73 20.29 -6.02
N ALA A 306 3.68 20.91 -5.33
CA ALA A 306 5.05 21.10 -5.80
C ALA A 306 5.97 19.99 -5.28
N SER A 307 6.87 19.51 -6.11
CA SER A 307 7.87 18.49 -5.75
C SER A 307 9.23 18.79 -6.35
N ALA A 308 10.27 18.36 -5.65
CA ALA A 308 11.63 18.37 -6.16
C ALA A 308 12.29 17.05 -5.74
N VAL A 309 12.89 16.34 -6.67
CA VAL A 309 13.62 15.09 -6.41
C VAL A 309 15.00 15.19 -7.03
N LEU A 310 16.02 15.05 -6.20
CA LEU A 310 17.38 14.87 -6.64
C LEU A 310 17.66 13.37 -6.69
N THR A 311 17.96 12.83 -7.87
CA THR A 311 18.17 11.40 -8.09
C THR A 311 19.56 11.10 -8.59
N TYR A 312 20.12 9.97 -8.15
CA TYR A 312 21.43 9.47 -8.58
C TYR A 312 21.39 7.94 -8.66
N GLY A 313 21.90 7.36 -9.72
CA GLY A 313 22.01 5.91 -9.85
C GLY A 313 21.64 5.39 -11.22
N LEU A 314 21.40 4.08 -11.30
CA LEU A 314 21.05 3.38 -12.51
C LEU A 314 19.54 3.21 -12.60
N PHE A 315 19.00 3.52 -13.78
CA PHE A 315 17.59 3.36 -14.13
C PHE A 315 17.47 2.49 -15.36
N GLU A 316 16.52 1.60 -15.39
CA GLU A 316 16.22 0.73 -16.53
C GLU A 316 14.87 1.10 -17.14
N ASP A 317 14.80 1.04 -18.45
CA ASP A 317 13.59 1.19 -19.22
C ASP A 317 13.32 -0.14 -19.96
N GLY A 318 12.34 -0.85 -19.46
CA GLY A 318 11.85 -2.07 -20.10
C GLY A 318 12.93 -3.03 -20.54
N ASP A 319 12.97 -3.34 -21.85
CA ASP A 319 13.77 -4.41 -22.41
C ASP A 319 15.20 -4.01 -22.77
N ASP A 320 15.46 -2.73 -23.06
CA ASP A 320 16.59 -2.41 -23.91
C ASP A 320 17.51 -1.29 -23.43
N GLY A 321 17.15 -0.55 -22.40
CA GLY A 321 17.89 0.63 -22.02
C GLY A 321 18.23 0.76 -20.55
N SER A 322 19.49 0.99 -20.25
CA SER A 322 19.86 1.47 -18.91
C SER A 322 20.50 2.84 -19.00
N ILE A 323 20.12 3.72 -18.08
CA ILE A 323 20.67 5.05 -17.98
C ILE A 323 21.19 5.31 -16.58
N LYS A 324 22.39 5.89 -16.47
CA LYS A 324 22.93 6.34 -15.20
C LYS A 324 22.74 7.85 -15.07
N LYS A 325 21.92 8.25 -14.11
CA LYS A 325 21.75 9.65 -13.74
C LYS A 325 22.86 10.08 -12.75
N GLN A 326 23.58 11.22 -13.02
CA GLN A 326 24.84 11.59 -12.36
C GLN A 326 24.94 13.07 -11.91
N PRO A 327 24.16 13.62 -11.01
CA PRO A 327 22.76 13.38 -10.66
C PRO A 327 21.78 14.04 -11.65
N SER A 328 20.45 13.82 -11.43
CA SER A 328 19.37 14.56 -12.09
C SER A 328 18.47 15.22 -11.04
N LEU A 329 18.03 16.46 -11.30
CA LEU A 329 17.03 17.16 -10.54
C LEU A 329 15.70 17.12 -11.30
N ILE A 330 14.68 16.57 -10.68
CA ILE A 330 13.32 16.49 -11.19
C ILE A 330 12.46 17.48 -10.41
N LEU A 331 11.79 18.37 -11.11
CA LEU A 331 10.84 19.32 -10.55
C LEU A 331 9.45 19.02 -11.08
N GLY A 332 8.47 19.00 -10.20
CA GLY A 332 7.07 18.79 -10.52
C GLY A 332 6.17 19.84 -9.90
N TYR A 333 5.09 20.17 -10.59
CA TYR A 333 4.00 20.96 -10.06
C TYR A 333 2.68 20.46 -10.64
N GLY A 334 1.83 19.88 -9.80
CA GLY A 334 0.54 19.32 -10.18
C GLY A 334 -0.61 19.94 -9.40
N HIS A 335 -1.70 20.21 -10.08
CA HIS A 335 -2.90 20.75 -9.45
C HIS A 335 -4.15 20.42 -10.26
N ARG A 336 -5.30 20.49 -9.61
CA ARG A 336 -6.60 20.40 -10.27
C ARG A 336 -6.94 21.73 -10.97
N LEU A 337 -7.48 21.67 -12.16
CA LEU A 337 -7.90 22.85 -12.92
C LEU A 337 -9.24 23.37 -12.37
N GLY A 338 -9.16 24.19 -11.34
CA GLY A 338 -10.32 24.74 -10.65
C GLY A 338 -11.24 23.66 -10.08
N ARG A 339 -12.52 23.68 -10.45
CA ARG A 339 -13.53 22.68 -10.05
C ARG A 339 -13.79 21.62 -11.13
N THR A 340 -13.00 21.60 -12.19
CA THR A 340 -13.16 20.61 -13.28
C THR A 340 -12.64 19.23 -12.86
N PRO A 341 -13.06 18.15 -13.52
CA PRO A 341 -12.50 16.83 -13.31
C PRO A 341 -11.15 16.64 -14.00
N ILE A 342 -10.38 17.71 -14.20
CA ILE A 342 -9.11 17.70 -14.92
C ILE A 342 -8.01 18.14 -13.97
N SER A 343 -6.96 17.33 -13.92
CA SER A 343 -5.70 17.65 -13.25
C SER A 343 -4.61 17.85 -14.29
N TYR A 344 -3.69 18.76 -14.01
CA TYR A 344 -2.50 18.97 -14.83
C TYR A 344 -1.24 18.78 -13.99
N ASN A 345 -0.16 18.40 -14.65
CA ASN A 345 1.15 18.32 -14.06
C ASN A 345 2.18 18.92 -15.01
N LEU A 346 2.93 19.89 -14.49
CA LEU A 346 4.12 20.46 -15.13
C LEU A 346 5.33 19.76 -14.53
N TYR A 347 6.28 19.36 -15.37
CA TYR A 347 7.51 18.74 -14.90
C TYR A 347 8.70 19.22 -15.68
N SER A 348 9.86 19.16 -15.05
CA SER A 348 11.15 19.38 -15.67
C SER A 348 12.18 18.49 -15.01
N GLU A 349 12.99 17.81 -15.81
CA GLU A 349 14.15 17.07 -15.37
C GLU A 349 15.39 17.68 -16.00
N TYR A 350 16.41 17.96 -15.19
CA TYR A 350 17.71 18.41 -15.64
C TYR A 350 18.80 17.64 -14.91
N GLY A 351 19.72 17.04 -15.67
CA GLY A 351 20.81 16.29 -15.07
C GLY A 351 21.85 15.83 -16.07
N ARG A 352 22.86 15.15 -15.57
CA ARG A 352 23.86 14.49 -16.40
C ARG A 352 23.51 13.02 -16.54
N TRP A 353 23.29 12.60 -17.76
CA TRP A 353 22.96 11.24 -18.11
C TRP A 353 24.14 10.53 -18.78
N TYR A 354 24.25 9.24 -18.52
CA TYR A 354 25.27 8.38 -19.09
C TYR A 354 24.65 7.04 -19.51
N SER A 355 24.92 6.63 -20.76
CA SER A 355 24.61 5.29 -21.27
C SER A 355 25.59 4.99 -22.40
N ASP A 356 26.06 3.75 -22.51
CA ASP A 356 26.89 3.21 -23.62
C ASP A 356 28.08 4.08 -24.00
N GLY A 357 28.78 4.63 -23.02
CA GLY A 357 29.95 5.49 -23.24
C GLY A 357 29.60 6.96 -23.53
N ILE A 358 28.35 7.32 -23.71
CA ILE A 358 27.87 8.68 -23.98
C ILE A 358 27.51 9.40 -22.71
N HIS A 359 28.06 10.61 -22.53
CA HIS A 359 27.65 11.54 -21.48
C HIS A 359 26.94 12.74 -22.08
N SER A 360 25.75 13.07 -21.62
CA SER A 360 25.02 14.26 -22.03
C SER A 360 24.42 14.98 -20.85
N ASN A 361 24.35 16.31 -20.91
CA ASN A 361 23.42 17.06 -20.07
C ASN A 361 22.05 16.93 -20.72
N HIS A 362 21.19 16.25 -20.00
CA HIS A 362 19.81 15.95 -20.37
C HIS A 362 18.87 17.01 -19.79
N TRP A 363 17.98 17.52 -20.59
CA TRP A 363 16.91 18.39 -20.14
C TRP A 363 15.58 17.98 -20.77
N LYS A 364 14.67 17.49 -19.93
CA LYS A 364 13.30 17.11 -20.31
C LYS A 364 12.29 17.97 -19.55
N TYR A 365 11.31 18.50 -20.24
CA TYR A 365 10.23 19.26 -19.62
C TYR A 365 8.93 19.06 -20.38
N GLY A 366 7.82 19.22 -19.68
CA GLY A 366 6.52 19.01 -20.31
C GLY A 366 5.33 19.31 -19.40
N ILE A 367 4.20 19.08 -19.99
CA ILE A 367 2.90 19.13 -19.33
C ILE A 367 2.14 17.83 -19.61
N SER A 368 1.49 17.32 -18.59
CA SER A 368 0.49 16.26 -18.73
C SER A 368 -0.85 16.71 -18.16
N VAL A 369 -1.91 16.21 -18.72
CA VAL A 369 -3.29 16.49 -18.34
C VAL A 369 -4.02 15.18 -18.23
N VAL A 370 -4.70 14.97 -17.11
CA VAL A 370 -5.43 13.74 -16.80
C VAL A 370 -6.85 14.10 -16.41
N HIS A 371 -7.82 13.41 -16.95
CA HIS A 371 -9.21 13.49 -16.51
C HIS A 371 -9.40 12.55 -15.31
N ASP A 372 -10.16 12.97 -14.30
CA ASP A 372 -10.59 12.07 -13.22
C ASP A 372 -11.21 10.83 -13.85
N THR A 373 -10.91 9.67 -13.29
CA THR A 373 -11.48 8.41 -13.79
C THR A 373 -13.00 8.49 -13.88
N ILE A 374 -13.54 8.21 -15.07
CA ILE A 374 -14.97 8.19 -15.31
C ILE A 374 -15.51 6.80 -15.02
N HIS A 375 -16.38 6.70 -14.00
CA HIS A 375 -17.05 5.46 -13.64
C HIS A 375 -18.50 5.46 -14.15
N PHE A 376 -18.89 4.41 -14.88
CA PHE A 376 -20.26 4.22 -15.29
C PHE A 376 -20.61 2.73 -15.32
N HIS A 377 -21.57 2.32 -14.50
CA HIS A 377 -21.90 0.91 -14.25
C HIS A 377 -20.64 0.12 -13.82
N ASN A 378 -20.30 -0.92 -14.57
CA ASN A 378 -19.12 -1.76 -14.35
C ASN A 378 -17.92 -1.35 -15.23
N TYR A 379 -17.94 -0.15 -15.78
CA TYR A 379 -16.89 0.39 -16.64
C TYR A 379 -16.11 1.49 -15.91
N ARG A 380 -14.83 1.55 -16.22
CA ARG A 380 -13.90 2.60 -15.85
C ARG A 380 -13.24 3.12 -17.13
N LEU A 381 -13.28 4.43 -17.36
CA LEU A 381 -12.59 5.09 -18.46
C LEU A 381 -11.54 6.05 -17.92
N ASP A 382 -10.29 5.83 -18.31
CA ASP A 382 -9.13 6.64 -17.99
C ASP A 382 -8.66 7.37 -19.24
N LEU A 383 -8.45 8.69 -19.13
CA LEU A 383 -8.04 9.57 -20.22
C LEU A 383 -6.86 10.43 -19.79
N ALA A 384 -5.80 10.47 -20.61
CA ALA A 384 -4.66 11.34 -20.39
C ALA A 384 -4.13 11.90 -21.71
N ALA A 385 -3.46 13.05 -21.63
CA ALA A 385 -2.74 13.67 -22.74
C ALA A 385 -1.52 14.42 -22.20
N GLY A 386 -0.48 14.55 -23.04
CA GLY A 386 0.73 15.25 -22.64
C GLY A 386 1.50 15.84 -23.81
N TYR A 387 2.40 16.75 -23.47
CA TYR A 387 3.38 17.28 -24.39
C TYR A 387 4.72 17.42 -23.70
N SER A 388 5.79 16.99 -24.35
CA SER A 388 7.13 17.04 -23.80
C SER A 388 8.16 17.53 -24.81
N VAL A 389 9.26 18.02 -24.27
CA VAL A 389 10.46 18.39 -25.02
C VAL A 389 11.67 17.84 -24.28
N THR A 390 12.49 17.05 -24.98
CA THR A 390 13.78 16.56 -24.51
C THR A 390 14.90 17.25 -25.30
N ARG A 391 15.97 17.67 -24.63
CA ARG A 391 17.17 18.25 -25.25
C ARG A 391 18.40 17.58 -24.67
N GLU A 392 19.37 17.32 -25.57
CA GLU A 392 20.64 16.72 -25.22
C GLU A 392 21.79 17.65 -25.59
N SER A 393 22.80 17.77 -24.72
CA SER A 393 23.96 18.62 -25.00
C SER A 393 25.03 17.93 -25.87
N TYR A 394 25.06 16.61 -25.89
CA TYR A 394 26.08 15.84 -26.59
C TYR A 394 26.04 16.05 -28.10
N ASP A 395 24.87 15.93 -28.69
CA ASP A 395 24.67 16.02 -30.14
C ASP A 395 23.79 17.21 -30.55
N GLY A 396 23.29 17.99 -29.57
CA GLY A 396 22.36 19.07 -29.80
C GLY A 396 20.94 18.61 -30.18
N SER A 397 20.64 17.33 -30.03
CA SER A 397 19.35 16.77 -30.40
C SER A 397 18.20 17.37 -29.57
N ARG A 398 17.05 17.47 -30.22
CA ARG A 398 15.81 17.94 -29.64
C ARG A 398 14.66 17.07 -30.09
N VAL A 399 14.05 16.35 -29.17
CA VAL A 399 12.84 15.57 -29.40
C VAL A 399 11.67 16.28 -28.72
N GLN A 400 10.60 16.44 -29.44
CA GLN A 400 9.37 17.02 -28.88
C GLN A 400 8.17 16.25 -29.40
N GLY A 401 7.19 16.03 -28.55
CA GLY A 401 6.06 15.19 -28.91
C GLY A 401 4.81 15.44 -28.07
N PHE A 402 3.70 15.12 -28.69
CA PHE A 402 2.38 15.02 -28.08
C PHE A 402 2.05 13.55 -27.89
N ASN A 403 1.50 13.22 -26.75
CA ASN A 403 0.93 11.90 -26.48
C ASN A 403 -0.50 12.00 -25.98
N ALA A 404 -1.30 10.97 -26.21
CA ALA A 404 -2.63 10.84 -25.66
C ALA A 404 -2.93 9.35 -25.43
N SER A 405 -3.64 9.04 -24.37
CA SER A 405 -4.07 7.68 -24.06
C SER A 405 -5.53 7.63 -23.62
N ALA A 406 -6.18 6.53 -23.94
CA ALA A 406 -7.55 6.23 -23.51
C ALA A 406 -7.65 4.73 -23.19
N TYR A 407 -8.14 4.38 -22.01
CA TYR A 407 -8.32 3.01 -21.56
C TYR A 407 -9.72 2.81 -21.01
N LEU A 408 -10.42 1.82 -21.54
CA LEU A 408 -11.70 1.37 -21.06
C LEU A 408 -11.55 0.02 -20.39
N THR A 409 -11.79 -0.03 -19.10
CA THR A 409 -11.74 -1.25 -18.30
C THR A 409 -13.15 -1.66 -17.90
N LYS A 410 -13.46 -2.95 -17.96
CA LYS A 410 -14.76 -3.52 -17.57
C LYS A 410 -14.59 -4.64 -16.57
N LYS A 411 -15.28 -4.52 -15.43
CA LYS A 411 -15.46 -5.59 -14.46
C LYS A 411 -16.74 -6.35 -14.82
N PHE A 412 -16.64 -7.56 -15.37
CA PHE A 412 -17.79 -8.38 -15.73
C PHE A 412 -18.44 -9.02 -14.50
N ASN A 413 -17.59 -9.52 -13.58
CA ASN A 413 -17.98 -10.09 -12.29
C ASN A 413 -16.76 -10.07 -11.35
N ASP A 414 -16.88 -10.69 -10.18
CA ASP A 414 -15.80 -10.73 -9.18
C ASP A 414 -14.59 -11.57 -9.60
N ARG A 415 -14.69 -12.37 -10.64
CA ARG A 415 -13.60 -13.19 -11.16
C ARG A 415 -13.00 -12.68 -12.46
N PHE A 416 -13.79 -12.01 -13.30
CA PHE A 416 -13.38 -11.65 -14.65
C PHE A 416 -13.40 -10.14 -14.88
N ALA A 417 -12.31 -9.61 -15.42
CA ALA A 417 -12.16 -8.23 -15.86
C ALA A 417 -11.34 -8.19 -17.17
N ALA A 418 -11.62 -7.21 -18.01
CA ALA A 418 -10.87 -6.95 -19.22
C ALA A 418 -10.72 -5.45 -19.46
N TYR A 419 -9.69 -5.06 -20.21
CA TYR A 419 -9.54 -3.70 -20.71
C TYR A 419 -9.22 -3.68 -22.20
N VAL A 420 -9.50 -2.56 -22.81
CA VAL A 420 -9.03 -2.17 -24.13
C VAL A 420 -8.67 -0.70 -24.11
N GLY A 421 -7.61 -0.35 -24.79
CA GLY A 421 -7.17 1.04 -24.85
C GLY A 421 -6.19 1.29 -25.97
N GLY A 422 -5.68 2.49 -26.00
CA GLY A 422 -4.66 2.85 -26.98
C GLY A 422 -3.88 4.08 -26.58
N ILE A 423 -2.68 4.14 -27.12
CA ILE A 423 -1.76 5.25 -26.99
C ILE A 423 -1.54 5.82 -28.40
N TYR A 424 -1.60 7.13 -28.49
CA TYR A 424 -1.19 7.87 -29.69
C TYR A 424 -0.04 8.78 -29.33
N THR A 425 1.08 8.65 -30.02
CA THR A 425 2.26 9.50 -29.88
C THR A 425 2.62 10.13 -31.21
N LYS A 426 2.86 11.43 -31.19
CA LYS A 426 3.38 12.16 -32.35
C LYS A 426 4.59 12.96 -31.91
N SER A 427 5.77 12.49 -32.31
CA SER A 427 7.05 13.17 -32.03
C SER A 427 7.66 13.76 -33.30
N THR A 428 8.63 14.66 -33.12
CA THR A 428 9.51 15.09 -34.18
C THR A 428 10.37 13.89 -34.60
N LYS A 429 10.68 13.78 -35.94
CA LYS A 429 11.42 12.64 -36.51
C LYS A 429 12.88 12.51 -36.03
N GLN A 430 13.33 13.31 -35.10
CA GLN A 430 14.68 13.16 -34.53
C GLN A 430 14.68 12.00 -33.55
N ASN A 431 15.57 11.07 -33.78
CA ASN A 431 15.80 10.00 -32.81
C ASN A 431 16.28 10.61 -31.49
N ALA A 432 15.80 10.06 -30.38
CA ALA A 432 16.36 10.39 -29.08
C ALA A 432 17.82 9.92 -28.99
N LEU A 433 18.66 10.70 -28.30
CA LEU A 433 20.07 10.32 -28.10
C LEU A 433 20.15 9.05 -27.24
N PHE A 434 19.30 8.98 -26.21
CA PHE A 434 19.19 7.80 -25.37
C PHE A 434 17.94 7.02 -25.74
N TYR A 435 18.09 5.72 -25.87
CA TYR A 435 16.97 4.81 -26.17
C TYR A 435 15.83 4.95 -25.12
N PHE A 436 16.19 5.26 -23.88
CA PHE A 436 15.28 5.54 -22.77
C PHE A 436 14.18 6.59 -23.07
N ASP A 437 14.41 7.52 -24.01
CA ASP A 437 13.44 8.57 -24.39
C ASP A 437 12.81 8.32 -25.76
N GLN A 438 13.08 7.17 -26.38
CA GLN A 438 12.58 6.85 -27.70
C GLN A 438 11.19 6.23 -27.64
N GLU A 439 10.32 6.64 -28.56
CA GLU A 439 9.01 6.05 -28.77
C GLU A 439 9.05 5.19 -30.03
N ASP A 440 8.84 3.89 -29.92
CA ASP A 440 8.98 2.97 -31.05
C ASP A 440 7.80 3.07 -32.01
N TYR A 441 6.59 3.31 -31.52
CA TYR A 441 5.39 3.32 -32.32
C TYR A 441 4.51 4.52 -32.07
N SER A 442 3.97 5.08 -33.16
CA SER A 442 3.11 6.26 -33.06
C SER A 442 1.67 5.93 -32.61
N LYS A 443 1.20 4.72 -32.86
CA LYS A 443 -0.14 4.27 -32.51
C LYS A 443 -0.10 2.84 -32.02
N VAL A 444 -0.47 2.63 -30.78
CA VAL A 444 -0.49 1.32 -30.13
C VAL A 444 -1.89 1.06 -29.60
N LEU A 445 -2.46 -0.08 -29.96
CA LEU A 445 -3.65 -0.62 -29.32
C LEU A 445 -3.23 -1.65 -28.27
N GLN A 446 -3.87 -1.61 -27.14
CA GLN A 446 -3.62 -2.53 -26.04
C GLN A 446 -4.92 -3.18 -25.60
N ALA A 447 -4.88 -4.46 -25.29
CA ALA A 447 -6.00 -5.18 -24.71
C ALA A 447 -5.51 -6.22 -23.73
N GLY A 448 -6.32 -6.52 -22.74
CA GLY A 448 -5.99 -7.59 -21.80
C GLY A 448 -7.18 -8.05 -21.02
N LEU A 449 -7.05 -9.24 -20.47
CA LEU A 449 -8.04 -9.85 -19.61
C LEU A 449 -7.38 -10.52 -18.41
N SER A 450 -8.14 -10.60 -17.32
CA SER A 450 -7.72 -11.23 -16.09
C SER A 450 -8.84 -12.11 -15.56
N TYR A 451 -8.50 -13.32 -15.16
CA TYR A 451 -9.42 -14.26 -14.54
C TYR A 451 -8.88 -14.77 -13.21
N ARG A 452 -9.69 -14.66 -12.16
CA ARG A 452 -9.39 -15.19 -10.84
C ARG A 452 -9.86 -16.64 -10.77
N LEU A 453 -8.92 -17.58 -10.67
CA LEU A 453 -9.20 -18.99 -10.48
C LEU A 453 -9.79 -19.27 -9.09
N ASP A 454 -9.14 -18.70 -8.08
CA ASP A 454 -9.54 -18.78 -6.66
C ASP A 454 -9.07 -17.51 -5.92
N GLU A 455 -9.12 -17.51 -4.58
CA GLU A 455 -8.72 -16.35 -3.77
C GLU A 455 -7.22 -16.04 -3.86
N ARG A 456 -6.40 -17.01 -4.25
CA ARG A 456 -4.94 -16.92 -4.30
C ARG A 456 -4.39 -16.86 -5.71
N ASN A 457 -5.11 -17.37 -6.69
CA ASN A 457 -4.62 -17.55 -8.04
C ASN A 457 -5.36 -16.69 -9.05
N ARG A 458 -4.61 -15.93 -9.81
CA ARG A 458 -5.10 -15.10 -10.90
C ARG A 458 -4.22 -15.32 -12.14
N ILE A 459 -4.85 -15.53 -13.27
CA ILE A 459 -4.20 -15.60 -14.57
C ILE A 459 -4.63 -14.44 -15.45
N GLY A 460 -3.81 -14.07 -16.40
CA GLY A 460 -4.17 -13.05 -17.37
C GLY A 460 -3.33 -13.11 -18.63
N ILE A 461 -3.83 -12.41 -19.62
CA ILE A 461 -3.17 -12.19 -20.91
C ILE A 461 -3.30 -10.71 -21.25
N GLY A 462 -2.21 -10.13 -21.75
CA GLY A 462 -2.18 -8.78 -22.29
C GLY A 462 -1.48 -8.78 -23.63
N THR A 463 -1.86 -7.83 -24.48
CA THR A 463 -1.27 -7.74 -25.80
C THR A 463 -1.20 -6.29 -26.27
N LYS A 464 -0.19 -6.01 -27.09
CA LYS A 464 0.00 -4.76 -27.83
C LYS A 464 -0.02 -5.02 -29.32
N TYR A 465 -0.63 -4.10 -30.05
CA TYR A 465 -0.67 -4.09 -31.50
C TYR A 465 -0.22 -2.72 -32.01
N ALA A 466 0.90 -2.70 -32.72
CA ALA A 466 1.37 -1.51 -33.42
C ALA A 466 0.57 -1.29 -34.72
N VAL A 467 -0.17 -0.18 -34.79
CA VAL A 467 -1.11 0.06 -35.88
C VAL A 467 -0.41 0.37 -37.19
N ASP A 468 0.64 1.21 -37.15
CA ASP A 468 1.30 1.63 -38.38
C ASP A 468 2.15 0.52 -39.06
N PRO A 469 2.94 -0.30 -38.31
CA PRO A 469 3.60 -1.45 -38.94
C PRO A 469 2.71 -2.69 -39.06
N HIS A 470 1.45 -2.63 -38.57
CA HIS A 470 0.45 -3.71 -38.63
C HIS A 470 0.91 -5.04 -38.03
N HIS A 471 1.56 -5.01 -36.85
CA HIS A 471 1.97 -6.24 -36.21
C HIS A 471 1.74 -6.22 -34.69
N TRP A 472 1.66 -7.41 -34.13
CA TRP A 472 1.64 -7.60 -32.69
C TRP A 472 3.08 -7.43 -32.16
N THR A 473 3.25 -6.52 -31.20
CA THR A 473 4.56 -6.27 -30.59
C THR A 473 4.80 -7.18 -29.39
N ASP A 474 3.76 -7.35 -28.58
CA ASP A 474 3.86 -8.13 -27.36
C ASP A 474 2.60 -8.97 -27.13
N VAL A 475 2.80 -10.15 -26.57
CA VAL A 475 1.77 -10.97 -25.98
C VAL A 475 2.28 -11.54 -24.68
N ASP A 476 1.77 -11.03 -23.57
CA ASP A 476 2.20 -11.41 -22.24
C ASP A 476 1.19 -12.30 -21.57
N TYR A 477 1.69 -13.31 -20.91
CA TYR A 477 0.92 -14.19 -20.04
C TYR A 477 1.43 -14.03 -18.62
N TYR A 478 0.52 -13.93 -17.66
CA TYR A 478 0.92 -13.91 -16.27
C TYR A 478 0.07 -14.83 -15.42
N TRP A 479 0.70 -15.34 -14.38
CA TRP A 479 0.05 -16.03 -13.28
C TRP A 479 0.51 -15.40 -11.98
N PHE A 480 -0.43 -14.88 -11.22
CA PHE A 480 -0.19 -14.42 -9.87
C PHE A 480 -0.65 -15.48 -8.88
N HIS A 481 0.24 -15.85 -8.00
CA HIS A 481 -0.05 -16.64 -6.84
C HIS A 481 0.20 -15.80 -5.59
N ASP A 482 -0.86 -15.56 -4.81
CA ASP A 482 -0.74 -14.83 -3.54
C ASP A 482 -0.24 -15.81 -2.48
N LEU A 483 0.95 -15.60 -1.96
CA LEU A 483 1.57 -16.40 -0.91
C LEU A 483 0.97 -16.10 0.48
N HIS A 484 -0.27 -15.65 0.58
CA HIS A 484 -0.95 -15.24 1.81
C HIS A 484 -0.57 -13.85 2.34
#